data_8f715e5fdc24e4b4734d7e4c45a8c9e7
#
_entry.id   8f715e5fdc24e4b4734d7e4c45a8c9e7
#
_cell.length_a   1.000
_cell.length_b   1.000
_cell.length_c   1.000
_cell.angle_alpha   90.00
_cell.angle_beta   90.00
_cell.angle_gamma   90.00
#
_symmetry.space_group_name_H-M   'P 1'
#
loop_
_entity.id
_entity.type
_entity.pdbx_description
1 polymer ?
#
loop_
_entity_poly.entity_id
_entity_poly.type
_entity_poly.pdbx_seq_one_letter_code
_entity_poly.pdbx_strand_id
1 'polypeptide(L)'
;MNPEFIRNIAIIAHVDHGKTTLVDKLLEHSGTLDRKNIGSERILDSNDQEKERGITILSKNTAIKWKDHKINIVDTPGHADFGGEVERVLSMVDSVLLLVDAVDGPMPQTRFVTQKAFEKGLNPILVINKIDRPSARPDWVQDQVFDLFDRLGGNDQQMDFPTIYTSALNGTSGLDLEKIEDDMSPLLDLIISKVDEPPVSLEEPFQMQISALDSNSYVGVIGIGRISRGNVKPNDQVVVIDVEGEQKTGKILQVLGHEGLERVEVDKAEAGDIVCVTGIEKLYISDTLCNPENLEQLPPLSVDEPTVSMTFQVNDSPFAGKEGKFVTSRNIKDRLEQELLSNVALRVEQGESADKFKVSGRGELHLSVLIESMRRDGFELGVSKPEVIQKDVNGEIHEPFEQIVIDIEEQHQGPVMEEMGSRKAELKNMEPSETGRIKLDFIAPSRGMIGFRSQFLTLTSGTGILTSIFDHYGPAKKGEITTRQNGVLVSMAEGKTLAYSLFNLQNRGKLFVGHGLNVYKGQIVGLHSRDNDLPVNPTKAKQLTNIRASGTDENLILVPHIEHSLEQALEFIEEDELVEVTPSAIRLRKKAFRF
;
A
#
# COMPACT_ATOMS: atom_id res chain seq x y z
N MET A 1 -8.22 -31.21 -9.56
CA MET A 1 -9.59 -30.86 -10.08
C MET A 1 -9.42 -30.53 -11.55
N ASN A 2 -10.27 -31.01 -12.44
CA ASN A 2 -10.14 -30.72 -13.87
C ASN A 2 -10.20 -29.19 -14.11
N PRO A 3 -9.32 -28.58 -14.93
CA PRO A 3 -9.33 -27.13 -15.24
C PRO A 3 -10.69 -26.58 -15.68
N GLU A 4 -11.51 -27.39 -16.36
CA GLU A 4 -12.88 -27.08 -16.74
C GLU A 4 -13.74 -26.56 -15.57
N PHE A 5 -13.47 -27.03 -14.35
CA PHE A 5 -14.19 -26.63 -13.13
C PHE A 5 -13.42 -25.63 -12.27
N ILE A 6 -12.35 -25.01 -12.78
CA ILE A 6 -11.59 -23.99 -12.08
C ILE A 6 -11.92 -22.62 -12.66
N ARG A 7 -12.10 -21.62 -11.79
CA ARG A 7 -12.22 -20.20 -12.16
C ARG A 7 -11.26 -19.40 -11.28
N ASN A 8 -10.36 -18.63 -11.90
CA ASN A 8 -9.39 -17.79 -11.21
C ASN A 8 -9.77 -16.33 -11.43
N ILE A 9 -10.09 -15.63 -10.38
CA ILE A 9 -10.52 -14.23 -10.42
C ILE A 9 -9.71 -13.37 -9.45
N ALA A 10 -9.44 -12.13 -9.85
CA ALA A 10 -8.96 -11.10 -8.94
C ALA A 10 -10.07 -10.10 -8.66
N ILE A 11 -10.14 -9.59 -7.42
CA ILE A 11 -11.10 -8.53 -7.08
C ILE A 11 -10.37 -7.20 -7.04
N ILE A 12 -10.78 -6.29 -7.91
CA ILE A 12 -10.29 -4.93 -8.03
C ILE A 12 -11.33 -3.98 -7.43
N ALA A 13 -10.92 -3.15 -6.50
CA ALA A 13 -11.80 -2.14 -5.89
C ALA A 13 -11.00 -0.93 -5.42
N HIS A 14 -11.66 0.22 -5.39
CA HIS A 14 -11.16 1.34 -4.60
C HIS A 14 -11.33 1.07 -3.10
N VAL A 15 -10.55 1.76 -2.27
CA VAL A 15 -10.71 1.73 -0.81
C VAL A 15 -12.17 2.11 -0.47
N ASP A 16 -12.76 1.44 0.50
CA ASP A 16 -14.15 1.62 0.96
C ASP A 16 -15.27 1.27 -0.04
N HIS A 17 -14.99 0.76 -1.24
CA HIS A 17 -16.02 0.25 -2.15
C HIS A 17 -16.69 -1.06 -1.68
N GLY A 18 -16.19 -1.66 -0.59
CA GLY A 18 -16.79 -2.83 0.04
C GLY A 18 -16.20 -4.17 -0.40
N LYS A 19 -14.94 -4.19 -0.86
CA LYS A 19 -14.22 -5.40 -1.30
C LYS A 19 -14.20 -6.50 -0.24
N THR A 20 -13.70 -6.20 0.96
CA THR A 20 -13.62 -7.16 2.06
C THR A 20 -15.00 -7.68 2.45
N THR A 21 -16.00 -6.81 2.53
CA THR A 21 -17.39 -7.19 2.83
C THR A 21 -17.98 -8.13 1.76
N LEU A 22 -17.68 -7.87 0.48
CA LEU A 22 -18.15 -8.73 -0.61
C LEU A 22 -17.53 -10.13 -0.51
N VAL A 23 -16.21 -10.23 -0.29
CA VAL A 23 -15.54 -11.53 -0.18
C VAL A 23 -16.03 -12.29 1.06
N ASP A 24 -16.21 -11.62 2.19
CA ASP A 24 -16.76 -12.23 3.41
C ASP A 24 -18.15 -12.82 3.14
N LYS A 25 -19.00 -12.11 2.39
CA LYS A 25 -20.34 -12.59 2.02
C LYS A 25 -20.33 -13.75 1.03
N LEU A 26 -19.39 -13.76 0.07
CA LEU A 26 -19.20 -14.90 -0.83
C LEU A 26 -18.75 -16.15 -0.08
N LEU A 27 -17.83 -16.00 0.87
CA LEU A 27 -17.37 -17.09 1.74
C LEU A 27 -18.48 -17.61 2.66
N GLU A 28 -19.28 -16.72 3.24
CA GLU A 28 -20.42 -17.06 4.08
C GLU A 28 -21.47 -17.84 3.27
N HIS A 29 -21.86 -17.33 2.09
CA HIS A 29 -22.90 -17.91 1.27
C HIS A 29 -22.50 -19.26 0.66
N SER A 30 -21.23 -19.43 0.27
CA SER A 30 -20.71 -20.71 -0.25
C SER A 30 -20.61 -21.81 0.81
N GLY A 31 -20.83 -21.47 2.10
CA GLY A 31 -20.70 -22.42 3.20
C GLY A 31 -19.25 -22.83 3.52
N THR A 32 -18.30 -22.12 2.99
CA THR A 32 -16.85 -22.40 3.14
C THR A 32 -16.29 -21.88 4.48
N LEU A 33 -17.00 -20.96 5.14
CA LEU A 33 -16.60 -20.46 6.46
C LEU A 33 -16.97 -21.44 7.58
N ASP A 34 -16.01 -21.74 8.45
CA ASP A 34 -16.31 -22.45 9.69
C ASP A 34 -17.31 -21.66 10.56
N ARG A 35 -18.24 -22.38 11.21
CA ARG A 35 -19.26 -21.78 12.10
C ARG A 35 -18.70 -20.89 13.21
N LYS A 36 -17.40 -21.01 13.53
CA LYS A 36 -16.72 -20.17 14.54
C LYS A 36 -16.37 -18.78 14.06
N ASN A 37 -16.26 -18.58 12.74
CA ASN A 37 -15.86 -17.33 12.11
C ASN A 37 -17.04 -16.55 11.52
N ILE A 38 -18.26 -17.12 11.61
CA ILE A 38 -19.47 -16.44 11.14
C ILE A 38 -19.74 -15.23 12.05
N GLY A 39 -19.74 -14.03 11.47
CA GLY A 39 -20.01 -12.76 12.16
C GLY A 39 -18.79 -11.98 12.63
N SER A 40 -17.55 -12.42 12.33
CA SER A 40 -16.38 -11.57 12.47
C SER A 40 -16.25 -10.68 11.24
N GLU A 41 -16.32 -9.37 11.42
CA GLU A 41 -16.11 -8.41 10.34
C GLU A 41 -14.63 -8.39 9.90
N ARG A 42 -14.37 -8.27 8.59
CA ARG A 42 -13.04 -8.15 7.95
C ARG A 42 -12.11 -9.34 8.19
N ILE A 43 -12.60 -10.54 7.88
CA ILE A 43 -11.84 -11.79 8.05
C ILE A 43 -10.57 -11.80 7.18
N LEU A 44 -10.59 -11.16 6.02
CA LEU A 44 -9.44 -11.04 5.11
C LEU A 44 -8.36 -10.11 5.63
N ASP A 45 -8.70 -9.04 6.34
CA ASP A 45 -7.72 -8.08 6.86
C ASP A 45 -7.05 -8.61 8.14
N SER A 46 -6.13 -9.56 8.00
CA SER A 46 -5.47 -10.22 9.14
C SER A 46 -4.29 -9.43 9.71
N ASN A 47 -3.69 -8.51 8.93
CA ASN A 47 -2.57 -7.68 9.33
C ASN A 47 -3.06 -6.45 10.12
N ASP A 48 -2.45 -6.16 11.27
CA ASP A 48 -2.82 -5.02 12.10
C ASP A 48 -2.67 -3.68 11.36
N GLN A 49 -1.67 -3.54 10.49
CA GLN A 49 -1.50 -2.34 9.67
C GLN A 49 -2.62 -2.17 8.62
N GLU A 50 -3.13 -3.26 8.05
CA GLU A 50 -4.27 -3.23 7.13
C GLU A 50 -5.54 -2.77 7.86
N LYS A 51 -5.78 -3.31 9.08
CA LYS A 51 -6.94 -2.92 9.91
C LYS A 51 -6.90 -1.47 10.35
N GLU A 52 -5.73 -0.99 10.80
CA GLU A 52 -5.54 0.38 11.26
C GLU A 52 -5.69 1.40 10.13
N ARG A 53 -5.21 1.07 8.93
CA ARG A 53 -5.22 1.96 7.77
C ARG A 53 -6.47 1.81 6.89
N GLY A 54 -7.22 0.71 7.06
CA GLY A 54 -8.39 0.38 6.24
C GLY A 54 -8.06 0.03 4.78
N ILE A 55 -6.82 -0.40 4.48
CA ILE A 55 -6.36 -0.74 3.13
C ILE A 55 -5.78 -2.15 3.09
N THR A 56 -5.96 -2.86 1.97
CA THR A 56 -5.25 -4.10 1.70
C THR A 56 -3.82 -3.78 1.26
N ILE A 57 -2.83 -4.36 1.92
CA ILE A 57 -1.39 -4.18 1.64
C ILE A 57 -0.84 -5.39 0.88
N LEU A 58 -1.18 -6.60 1.35
CA LEU A 58 -0.73 -7.85 0.77
C LEU A 58 -1.89 -8.58 0.09
N SER A 59 -1.61 -9.16 -1.06
CA SER A 59 -2.56 -10.02 -1.74
C SER A 59 -2.82 -11.30 -0.93
N LYS A 60 -4.07 -11.74 -0.89
CA LYS A 60 -4.49 -12.98 -0.23
C LYS A 60 -5.25 -13.86 -1.18
N ASN A 61 -4.95 -15.15 -1.11
CA ASN A 61 -5.63 -16.15 -1.90
C ASN A 61 -6.70 -16.83 -1.04
N THR A 62 -7.88 -16.95 -1.59
CA THR A 62 -8.96 -17.73 -1.00
C THR A 62 -9.63 -18.57 -2.08
N ALA A 63 -10.29 -19.65 -1.71
CA ALA A 63 -11.02 -20.47 -2.67
C ALA A 63 -12.38 -20.85 -2.10
N ILE A 64 -13.40 -20.79 -2.93
CA ILE A 64 -14.75 -21.22 -2.62
C ILE A 64 -15.18 -22.33 -3.57
N LYS A 65 -15.99 -23.24 -3.04
CA LYS A 65 -16.67 -24.25 -3.86
C LYS A 65 -18.09 -23.79 -4.11
N TRP A 66 -18.46 -23.71 -5.39
CA TRP A 66 -19.81 -23.39 -5.79
C TRP A 66 -20.27 -24.36 -6.87
N LYS A 67 -21.34 -25.13 -6.58
CA LYS A 67 -21.73 -26.25 -7.41
C LYS A 67 -20.53 -27.21 -7.62
N ASP A 68 -20.21 -27.54 -8.86
CA ASP A 68 -19.06 -28.40 -9.19
C ASP A 68 -17.75 -27.63 -9.41
N HIS A 69 -17.75 -26.31 -9.24
CA HIS A 69 -16.62 -25.44 -9.53
C HIS A 69 -15.86 -25.04 -8.27
N LYS A 70 -14.56 -24.87 -8.45
CA LYS A 70 -13.64 -24.18 -7.52
C LYS A 70 -13.38 -22.79 -8.06
N ILE A 71 -13.72 -21.77 -7.31
CA ILE A 71 -13.44 -20.38 -7.63
C ILE A 71 -12.30 -19.92 -6.73
N ASN A 72 -11.11 -19.73 -7.31
CA ASN A 72 -10.00 -19.09 -6.64
C ASN A 72 -10.18 -17.57 -6.73
N ILE A 73 -10.17 -16.91 -5.59
CA ILE A 73 -10.30 -15.46 -5.45
C ILE A 73 -8.99 -14.92 -4.93
N VAL A 74 -8.37 -14.04 -5.70
CA VAL A 74 -7.16 -13.34 -5.28
C VAL A 74 -7.53 -11.91 -4.94
N ASP A 75 -7.35 -11.54 -3.67
CA ASP A 75 -7.56 -10.18 -3.20
C ASP A 75 -6.40 -9.29 -3.63
N THR A 76 -6.69 -8.15 -4.26
CA THR A 76 -5.67 -7.22 -4.74
C THR A 76 -5.56 -5.99 -3.84
N PRO A 77 -4.33 -5.50 -3.58
CA PRO A 77 -4.16 -4.17 -3.01
C PRO A 77 -4.84 -3.11 -3.87
N GLY A 78 -5.53 -2.17 -3.23
CA GLY A 78 -6.20 -1.07 -3.93
C GLY A 78 -5.29 0.13 -4.21
N HIS A 79 -4.17 0.28 -3.49
CA HIS A 79 -3.31 1.46 -3.59
C HIS A 79 -2.21 1.28 -4.64
N ALA A 80 -1.96 2.33 -5.44
CA ALA A 80 -0.98 2.31 -6.53
C ALA A 80 0.46 2.01 -6.06
N ASP A 81 0.81 2.38 -4.82
CA ASP A 81 2.12 2.08 -4.23
C ASP A 81 2.41 0.57 -4.12
N PHE A 82 1.38 -0.26 -4.15
CA PHE A 82 1.46 -1.72 -4.17
C PHE A 82 1.26 -2.32 -5.58
N GLY A 83 1.47 -1.55 -6.62
CA GLY A 83 1.26 -1.97 -8.02
C GLY A 83 2.05 -3.22 -8.40
N GLY A 84 3.23 -3.45 -7.82
CA GLY A 84 3.98 -4.70 -8.03
C GLY A 84 3.24 -5.95 -7.56
N GLU A 85 2.49 -5.84 -6.43
CA GLU A 85 1.61 -6.91 -5.97
C GLU A 85 0.45 -7.14 -6.95
N VAL A 86 -0.15 -6.05 -7.44
CA VAL A 86 -1.26 -6.11 -8.41
C VAL A 86 -0.83 -6.83 -9.68
N GLU A 87 0.32 -6.49 -10.26
CA GLU A 87 0.82 -7.13 -11.49
C GLU A 87 1.07 -8.64 -11.33
N ARG A 88 1.55 -9.05 -10.15
CA ARG A 88 1.76 -10.46 -9.82
C ARG A 88 0.45 -11.22 -9.64
N VAL A 89 -0.51 -10.62 -8.96
CA VAL A 89 -1.86 -11.19 -8.79
C VAL A 89 -2.51 -11.40 -10.16
N LEU A 90 -2.49 -10.38 -11.01
CA LEU A 90 -3.09 -10.45 -12.34
C LEU A 90 -2.45 -11.51 -13.27
N SER A 91 -1.23 -11.96 -12.97
CA SER A 91 -0.61 -13.07 -13.71
C SER A 91 -1.19 -14.45 -13.37
N MET A 92 -1.87 -14.57 -12.24
CA MET A 92 -2.44 -15.85 -11.76
C MET A 92 -3.90 -16.06 -12.13
N VAL A 93 -4.59 -15.04 -12.63
CA VAL A 93 -6.04 -15.05 -12.82
C VAL A 93 -6.45 -15.00 -14.29
N ASP A 94 -7.69 -15.38 -14.57
CA ASP A 94 -8.26 -15.44 -15.92
C ASP A 94 -9.28 -14.31 -16.17
N SER A 95 -9.79 -13.68 -15.11
CA SER A 95 -10.73 -12.55 -15.17
C SER A 95 -10.62 -11.67 -13.93
N VAL A 96 -11.23 -10.50 -13.97
CA VAL A 96 -11.27 -9.56 -12.86
C VAL A 96 -12.70 -9.17 -12.51
N LEU A 97 -13.00 -9.12 -11.21
CA LEU A 97 -14.23 -8.48 -10.70
C LEU A 97 -13.91 -7.03 -10.39
N LEU A 98 -14.46 -6.11 -11.16
CA LEU A 98 -14.33 -4.68 -10.94
C LEU A 98 -15.45 -4.20 -10.04
N LEU A 99 -15.14 -4.00 -8.76
CA LEU A 99 -16.10 -3.55 -7.76
C LEU A 99 -16.16 -2.02 -7.70
N VAL A 100 -17.32 -1.45 -7.98
CA VAL A 100 -17.54 0.00 -8.01
C VAL A 100 -18.72 0.36 -7.10
N ASP A 101 -18.55 1.41 -6.29
CA ASP A 101 -19.62 1.95 -5.45
C ASP A 101 -20.69 2.63 -6.33
N ALA A 102 -21.95 2.31 -6.07
CA ALA A 102 -23.09 2.85 -6.82
C ALA A 102 -23.29 4.37 -6.67
N VAL A 103 -22.64 5.00 -5.68
CA VAL A 103 -22.70 6.45 -5.44
C VAL A 103 -21.50 7.17 -6.02
N ASP A 104 -20.29 6.65 -5.72
CA ASP A 104 -19.03 7.32 -6.03
C ASP A 104 -18.56 7.07 -7.47
N GLY A 105 -18.94 5.92 -8.06
CA GLY A 105 -18.50 5.52 -9.40
C GLY A 105 -17.03 5.07 -9.44
N PRO A 106 -16.44 4.94 -10.64
CA PRO A 106 -15.06 4.50 -10.80
C PRO A 106 -14.09 5.59 -10.30
N MET A 107 -13.23 5.20 -9.37
CA MET A 107 -12.23 6.06 -8.74
C MET A 107 -10.83 5.84 -9.37
N PRO A 108 -9.87 6.76 -9.22
CA PRO A 108 -8.57 6.67 -9.89
C PRO A 108 -7.77 5.39 -9.65
N GLN A 109 -7.83 4.82 -8.44
CA GLN A 109 -7.15 3.54 -8.16
C GLN A 109 -7.74 2.40 -8.99
N THR A 110 -9.05 2.41 -9.19
CA THR A 110 -9.77 1.50 -10.10
C THR A 110 -9.20 1.57 -11.51
N ARG A 111 -8.93 2.78 -12.01
CA ARG A 111 -8.35 3.01 -13.34
C ARG A 111 -7.00 2.32 -13.51
N PHE A 112 -6.07 2.50 -12.56
CA PHE A 112 -4.73 1.91 -12.62
C PHE A 112 -4.79 0.38 -12.70
N VAL A 113 -5.53 -0.27 -11.79
CA VAL A 113 -5.59 -1.73 -11.75
C VAL A 113 -6.32 -2.29 -12.98
N THR A 114 -7.36 -1.59 -13.46
CA THR A 114 -8.08 -1.96 -14.70
C THR A 114 -7.17 -1.86 -15.91
N GLN A 115 -6.36 -0.80 -16.01
CA GLN A 115 -5.38 -0.66 -17.09
C GLN A 115 -4.41 -1.85 -17.11
N LYS A 116 -3.86 -2.22 -15.96
CA LYS A 116 -2.96 -3.37 -15.84
C LYS A 116 -3.65 -4.70 -16.19
N ALA A 117 -4.93 -4.85 -15.84
CA ALA A 117 -5.71 -6.01 -16.24
C ALA A 117 -5.92 -6.07 -17.76
N PHE A 118 -6.20 -4.93 -18.41
CA PHE A 118 -6.37 -4.84 -19.86
C PHE A 118 -5.08 -5.11 -20.63
N GLU A 119 -3.93 -4.59 -20.16
CA GLU A 119 -2.60 -4.89 -20.70
C GLU A 119 -2.29 -6.39 -20.71
N LYS A 120 -2.85 -7.15 -19.76
CA LYS A 120 -2.76 -8.62 -19.68
C LYS A 120 -3.87 -9.36 -20.45
N GLY A 121 -4.77 -8.64 -21.11
CA GLY A 121 -5.87 -9.23 -21.88
C GLY A 121 -7.00 -9.81 -21.03
N LEU A 122 -7.09 -9.46 -19.74
CA LEU A 122 -8.15 -9.97 -18.86
C LEU A 122 -9.49 -9.28 -19.15
N ASN A 123 -10.57 -10.06 -19.10
CA ASN A 123 -11.94 -9.57 -19.28
C ASN A 123 -12.56 -9.21 -17.92
N PRO A 124 -13.18 -8.02 -17.77
CA PRO A 124 -13.78 -7.60 -16.52
C PRO A 124 -15.24 -8.05 -16.39
N ILE A 125 -15.65 -8.28 -15.14
CA ILE A 125 -17.06 -8.34 -14.71
C ILE A 125 -17.29 -7.11 -13.83
N LEU A 126 -18.24 -6.25 -14.19
CA LEU A 126 -18.57 -5.08 -13.39
C LEU A 126 -19.53 -5.47 -12.26
N VAL A 127 -19.12 -5.20 -11.02
CA VAL A 127 -19.93 -5.40 -9.81
C VAL A 127 -20.26 -4.03 -9.23
N ILE A 128 -21.49 -3.54 -9.43
CA ILE A 128 -21.96 -2.28 -8.85
C ILE A 128 -22.50 -2.57 -7.45
N ASN A 129 -21.75 -2.12 -6.43
CA ASN A 129 -22.04 -2.39 -5.03
C ASN A 129 -22.70 -1.21 -4.32
N LYS A 130 -23.31 -1.49 -3.16
CA LYS A 130 -24.01 -0.52 -2.31
C LYS A 130 -25.25 0.08 -2.98
N ILE A 131 -25.97 -0.69 -3.77
CA ILE A 131 -27.23 -0.29 -4.40
C ILE A 131 -28.35 0.03 -3.39
N ASP A 132 -28.17 -0.40 -2.14
CA ASP A 132 -29.05 -0.10 -1.00
C ASP A 132 -28.98 1.36 -0.53
N ARG A 133 -27.97 2.15 -0.97
CA ARG A 133 -27.84 3.55 -0.59
C ARG A 133 -28.89 4.43 -1.29
N PRO A 134 -29.52 5.38 -0.58
CA PRO A 134 -30.55 6.26 -1.18
C PRO A 134 -30.03 7.12 -2.35
N SER A 135 -28.73 7.38 -2.38
CA SER A 135 -28.05 8.16 -3.44
C SER A 135 -27.41 7.30 -4.53
N ALA A 136 -27.71 6.00 -4.56
CA ALA A 136 -27.17 5.10 -5.58
C ALA A 136 -27.66 5.47 -6.99
N ARG A 137 -26.75 5.45 -7.96
CA ARG A 137 -26.98 5.77 -9.39
C ARG A 137 -26.35 4.70 -10.29
N PRO A 138 -26.84 3.47 -10.26
CA PRO A 138 -26.21 2.34 -10.96
C PRO A 138 -26.02 2.58 -12.47
N ASP A 139 -27.02 3.13 -13.16
CA ASP A 139 -26.95 3.41 -14.61
C ASP A 139 -25.83 4.40 -14.91
N TRP A 140 -25.73 5.50 -14.14
CA TRP A 140 -24.65 6.46 -14.28
C TRP A 140 -23.28 5.83 -14.04
N VAL A 141 -23.15 4.94 -13.05
CA VAL A 141 -21.89 4.23 -12.77
C VAL A 141 -21.51 3.35 -13.95
N GLN A 142 -22.46 2.65 -14.56
CA GLN A 142 -22.22 1.81 -15.73
C GLN A 142 -21.71 2.64 -16.92
N ASP A 143 -22.32 3.79 -17.19
CA ASP A 143 -21.87 4.72 -18.22
C ASP A 143 -20.44 5.23 -17.94
N GLN A 144 -20.13 5.60 -16.69
CA GLN A 144 -18.78 6.05 -16.30
C GLN A 144 -17.72 4.94 -16.43
N VAL A 145 -18.08 3.70 -16.17
CA VAL A 145 -17.17 2.55 -16.35
C VAL A 145 -16.97 2.28 -17.85
N PHE A 146 -18.02 2.39 -18.66
CA PHE A 146 -17.91 2.25 -20.10
C PHE A 146 -16.95 3.30 -20.68
N ASP A 147 -17.13 4.58 -20.31
CA ASP A 147 -16.23 5.66 -20.70
C ASP A 147 -14.78 5.43 -20.21
N LEU A 148 -14.61 4.87 -19.02
CA LEU A 148 -13.29 4.52 -18.51
C LEU A 148 -12.63 3.44 -19.37
N PHE A 149 -13.35 2.39 -19.74
CA PHE A 149 -12.83 1.29 -20.53
C PHE A 149 -12.47 1.73 -21.97
N ASP A 150 -13.29 2.59 -22.58
CA ASP A 150 -12.99 3.20 -23.88
C ASP A 150 -11.70 4.04 -23.82
N ARG A 151 -11.54 4.90 -22.80
CA ARG A 151 -10.32 5.69 -22.58
C ARG A 151 -9.07 4.84 -22.31
N LEU A 152 -9.23 3.66 -21.76
CA LEU A 152 -8.13 2.70 -21.53
C LEU A 152 -7.81 1.86 -22.77
N GLY A 153 -8.55 2.03 -23.85
CA GLY A 153 -8.37 1.29 -25.10
C GLY A 153 -8.82 -0.17 -25.00
N GLY A 154 -9.90 -0.42 -24.25
CA GLY A 154 -10.50 -1.75 -24.15
C GLY A 154 -10.85 -2.33 -25.52
N ASN A 155 -10.58 -3.62 -25.71
CA ASN A 155 -11.01 -4.34 -26.92
C ASN A 155 -12.50 -4.68 -26.87
N ASP A 156 -13.05 -5.20 -27.99
CA ASP A 156 -14.48 -5.51 -28.10
C ASP A 156 -15.01 -6.43 -27.00
N GLN A 157 -14.21 -7.42 -26.56
CA GLN A 157 -14.58 -8.33 -25.48
C GLN A 157 -14.58 -7.65 -24.11
N GLN A 158 -13.62 -6.75 -23.88
CA GLN A 158 -13.53 -5.96 -22.66
C GLN A 158 -14.62 -4.90 -22.56
N MET A 159 -15.10 -4.39 -23.73
CA MET A 159 -16.20 -3.43 -23.80
C MET A 159 -17.59 -4.09 -23.66
N ASP A 160 -17.72 -5.40 -23.97
CA ASP A 160 -18.94 -6.19 -23.76
C ASP A 160 -18.97 -6.86 -22.37
N PHE A 161 -18.68 -6.06 -21.35
CA PHE A 161 -18.57 -6.56 -19.98
C PHE A 161 -19.93 -6.85 -19.33
N PRO A 162 -20.08 -8.01 -18.67
CA PRO A 162 -21.28 -8.29 -17.89
C PRO A 162 -21.32 -7.42 -16.62
N THR A 163 -22.53 -6.96 -16.27
CA THR A 163 -22.78 -6.15 -15.07
C THR A 163 -23.67 -6.90 -14.09
N ILE A 164 -23.39 -6.76 -12.80
CA ILE A 164 -24.23 -7.27 -11.71
C ILE A 164 -24.35 -6.23 -10.61
N TYR A 165 -25.51 -6.17 -9.99
CA TYR A 165 -25.85 -5.23 -8.93
C TYR A 165 -25.83 -5.94 -7.58
N THR A 166 -25.17 -5.34 -6.57
CA THR A 166 -25.00 -5.98 -5.26
C THR A 166 -25.17 -5.00 -4.11
N SER A 167 -25.63 -5.53 -2.97
CA SER A 167 -25.40 -4.95 -1.67
C SER A 167 -24.63 -5.96 -0.82
N ALA A 168 -23.30 -5.81 -0.82
CA ALA A 168 -22.45 -6.70 -0.03
C ALA A 168 -22.80 -6.67 1.46
N LEU A 169 -23.24 -5.50 1.99
CA LEU A 169 -23.67 -5.36 3.38
C LEU A 169 -24.88 -6.28 3.69
N ASN A 170 -25.87 -6.28 2.80
CA ASN A 170 -27.10 -7.06 2.96
C ASN A 170 -26.94 -8.50 2.45
N GLY A 171 -25.90 -8.81 1.69
CA GLY A 171 -25.67 -10.12 1.08
C GLY A 171 -26.62 -10.41 -0.08
N THR A 172 -27.01 -9.40 -0.85
CA THR A 172 -27.98 -9.49 -1.95
C THR A 172 -27.33 -9.21 -3.29
N SER A 173 -27.77 -9.86 -4.37
CA SER A 173 -27.26 -9.65 -5.72
C SER A 173 -28.30 -9.92 -6.82
N GLY A 174 -28.11 -9.32 -8.01
CA GLY A 174 -29.00 -9.56 -9.15
C GLY A 174 -28.47 -8.98 -10.44
N LEU A 175 -28.84 -9.58 -11.57
CA LEU A 175 -28.48 -9.11 -12.91
C LEU A 175 -29.38 -7.96 -13.39
N ASP A 176 -30.47 -7.72 -12.70
CA ASP A 176 -31.46 -6.69 -12.99
C ASP A 176 -31.85 -5.99 -11.68
N LEU A 177 -31.85 -4.65 -11.68
CA LEU A 177 -32.23 -3.87 -10.48
C LEU A 177 -33.66 -4.14 -9.98
N GLU A 178 -34.55 -4.59 -10.88
CA GLU A 178 -35.93 -4.96 -10.50
C GLU A 178 -36.02 -6.38 -9.91
N LYS A 179 -34.93 -7.17 -10.01
CA LYS A 179 -34.88 -8.60 -9.61
C LYS A 179 -33.63 -8.89 -8.81
N ILE A 180 -33.50 -8.26 -7.67
CA ILE A 180 -32.42 -8.54 -6.72
C ILE A 180 -32.83 -9.75 -5.87
N GLU A 181 -31.98 -10.76 -5.82
CA GLU A 181 -32.16 -11.93 -4.97
C GLU A 181 -31.60 -11.69 -3.58
N ASP A 182 -32.16 -12.34 -2.57
CA ASP A 182 -31.77 -12.20 -1.16
C ASP A 182 -30.50 -12.99 -0.81
N ASP A 183 -29.65 -13.26 -1.81
CA ASP A 183 -28.38 -13.96 -1.64
C ASP A 183 -27.35 -13.60 -2.72
N MET A 184 -26.16 -14.24 -2.66
CA MET A 184 -25.06 -14.01 -3.60
C MET A 184 -24.97 -15.04 -4.73
N SER A 185 -25.96 -15.92 -4.88
CA SER A 185 -25.98 -16.94 -5.95
C SER A 185 -25.89 -16.34 -7.35
N PRO A 186 -26.59 -15.23 -7.69
CA PRO A 186 -26.47 -14.63 -9.02
C PRO A 186 -25.04 -14.21 -9.37
N LEU A 187 -24.27 -13.69 -8.42
CA LEU A 187 -22.87 -13.32 -8.66
C LEU A 187 -22.00 -14.56 -8.85
N LEU A 188 -22.15 -15.59 -8.03
CA LEU A 188 -21.39 -16.84 -8.17
C LEU A 188 -21.71 -17.57 -9.49
N ASP A 189 -22.97 -17.58 -9.90
CA ASP A 189 -23.39 -18.17 -11.17
C ASP A 189 -22.90 -17.38 -12.37
N LEU A 190 -22.86 -16.04 -12.26
CA LEU A 190 -22.27 -15.18 -13.29
C LEU A 190 -20.78 -15.45 -13.46
N ILE A 191 -20.03 -15.59 -12.37
CA ILE A 191 -18.61 -15.94 -12.39
C ILE A 191 -18.39 -17.27 -13.13
N ILE A 192 -19.11 -18.31 -12.78
CA ILE A 192 -18.99 -19.63 -13.44
C ILE A 192 -19.28 -19.54 -14.94
N SER A 193 -20.28 -18.75 -15.34
CA SER A 193 -20.76 -18.68 -16.73
C SER A 193 -19.95 -17.76 -17.63
N LYS A 194 -19.25 -16.74 -17.06
CA LYS A 194 -18.58 -15.68 -17.82
C LYS A 194 -17.07 -15.68 -17.71
N VAL A 195 -16.51 -16.28 -16.66
CA VAL A 195 -15.06 -16.45 -16.55
C VAL A 195 -14.66 -17.70 -17.32
N ASP A 196 -13.73 -17.55 -18.23
CA ASP A 196 -13.21 -18.67 -19.00
C ASP A 196 -12.44 -19.66 -18.13
N GLU A 197 -12.40 -20.91 -18.57
CA GLU A 197 -11.53 -21.91 -17.97
C GLU A 197 -10.06 -21.55 -18.20
N PRO A 198 -9.14 -21.91 -17.29
CA PRO A 198 -7.72 -21.65 -17.47
C PRO A 198 -7.20 -22.27 -18.78
N PRO A 199 -6.50 -21.51 -19.65
CA PRO A 199 -5.92 -22.02 -20.90
C PRO A 199 -4.65 -22.83 -20.63
N VAL A 200 -4.78 -24.06 -20.15
CA VAL A 200 -3.68 -24.90 -19.67
C VAL A 200 -3.71 -26.30 -20.27
N SER A 201 -2.56 -27.00 -20.25
CA SER A 201 -2.42 -28.38 -20.69
C SER A 201 -2.15 -29.32 -19.51
N LEU A 202 -2.96 -30.37 -19.38
CA LEU A 202 -2.79 -31.42 -18.35
C LEU A 202 -1.77 -32.50 -18.75
N GLU A 203 -1.57 -32.70 -20.03
CA GLU A 203 -0.73 -33.78 -20.57
C GLU A 203 0.77 -33.42 -20.61
N GLU A 204 1.08 -32.14 -20.57
CA GLU A 204 2.45 -31.65 -20.58
C GLU A 204 3.15 -31.80 -19.23
N PRO A 205 4.49 -31.85 -19.19
CA PRO A 205 5.26 -31.90 -17.95
C PRO A 205 5.00 -30.67 -17.07
N PHE A 206 5.05 -30.87 -15.75
CA PHE A 206 4.78 -29.83 -14.75
C PHE A 206 5.61 -28.57 -14.96
N GLN A 207 4.94 -27.43 -14.87
CA GLN A 207 5.54 -26.09 -14.84
C GLN A 207 4.68 -25.15 -14.00
N MET A 208 5.33 -24.35 -13.16
CA MET A 208 4.68 -23.37 -12.29
C MET A 208 5.61 -22.17 -12.10
N GLN A 209 5.10 -20.95 -12.16
CA GLN A 209 5.85 -19.74 -11.80
C GLN A 209 5.50 -19.30 -10.39
N ILE A 210 6.52 -18.89 -9.62
CA ILE A 210 6.33 -18.32 -8.29
C ILE A 210 5.92 -16.86 -8.43
N SER A 211 4.68 -16.55 -8.05
CA SER A 211 4.11 -15.20 -8.11
C SER A 211 4.10 -14.49 -6.75
N ALA A 212 4.09 -15.25 -5.65
CA ALA A 212 4.19 -14.71 -4.30
C ALA A 212 4.98 -15.66 -3.40
N LEU A 213 5.54 -15.11 -2.33
CA LEU A 213 6.24 -15.87 -1.29
C LEU A 213 5.62 -15.58 0.07
N ASP A 214 5.59 -16.62 0.89
CA ASP A 214 5.25 -16.55 2.30
C ASP A 214 6.28 -17.37 3.10
N SER A 215 6.28 -17.26 4.40
CA SER A 215 7.19 -18.03 5.25
C SER A 215 6.51 -18.47 6.53
N ASN A 216 6.84 -19.67 6.95
CA ASN A 216 6.39 -20.22 8.22
C ASN A 216 7.59 -20.83 8.95
N SER A 217 7.69 -20.60 10.25
CA SER A 217 8.78 -21.11 11.10
C SER A 217 8.92 -22.63 11.09
N TYR A 218 7.88 -23.38 10.72
CA TYR A 218 7.88 -24.84 10.69
C TYR A 218 8.24 -25.42 9.31
N VAL A 219 7.73 -24.82 8.23
CA VAL A 219 7.89 -25.36 6.86
C VAL A 219 8.87 -24.55 6.01
N GLY A 220 9.36 -23.42 6.54
CA GLY A 220 10.28 -22.53 5.84
C GLY A 220 9.59 -21.67 4.79
N VAL A 221 10.23 -21.51 3.63
CA VAL A 221 9.70 -20.72 2.50
C VAL A 221 8.54 -21.45 1.83
N ILE A 222 7.48 -20.71 1.54
CA ILE A 222 6.28 -21.19 0.84
C ILE A 222 6.18 -20.41 -0.48
N GLY A 223 6.32 -21.11 -1.60
CA GLY A 223 6.10 -20.51 -2.92
C GLY A 223 4.64 -20.62 -3.33
N ILE A 224 4.05 -19.52 -3.78
CA ILE A 224 2.66 -19.42 -4.22
C ILE A 224 2.64 -19.07 -5.71
N GLY A 225 1.82 -19.79 -6.47
CA GLY A 225 1.68 -19.51 -7.88
C GLY A 225 0.61 -20.38 -8.53
N ARG A 226 0.37 -20.11 -9.82
CA ARG A 226 -0.51 -20.90 -10.66
C ARG A 226 0.28 -21.97 -11.39
N ILE A 227 -0.24 -23.19 -11.44
CA ILE A 227 0.32 -24.26 -12.26
C ILE A 227 -0.02 -23.97 -13.72
N SER A 228 1.00 -23.74 -14.55
CA SER A 228 0.84 -23.40 -15.96
C SER A 228 0.54 -24.63 -16.82
N ARG A 229 1.12 -25.79 -16.48
CA ARG A 229 0.88 -27.06 -17.18
C ARG A 229 1.20 -28.25 -16.29
N GLY A 230 0.61 -29.39 -16.64
CA GLY A 230 0.85 -30.68 -15.98
C GLY A 230 0.20 -30.78 -14.61
N ASN A 231 0.85 -31.47 -13.73
CA ASN A 231 0.40 -31.69 -12.35
C ASN A 231 1.60 -31.87 -11.40
N VAL A 232 1.35 -31.68 -10.12
CA VAL A 232 2.36 -31.81 -9.06
C VAL A 232 1.79 -32.56 -7.86
N LYS A 233 2.66 -33.34 -7.21
CA LYS A 233 2.34 -34.09 -5.99
C LYS A 233 3.39 -33.84 -4.91
N PRO A 234 3.07 -34.08 -3.64
CA PRO A 234 4.07 -34.15 -2.58
C PRO A 234 5.18 -35.16 -2.93
N ASN A 235 6.39 -34.79 -2.62
CA ASN A 235 7.63 -35.53 -2.90
C ASN A 235 8.13 -35.52 -4.36
N ASP A 236 7.49 -34.82 -5.28
CA ASP A 236 8.01 -34.66 -6.65
C ASP A 236 9.34 -33.90 -6.65
N GLN A 237 10.25 -34.35 -7.54
CA GLN A 237 11.48 -33.63 -7.83
C GLN A 237 11.21 -32.57 -8.89
N VAL A 238 11.74 -31.38 -8.67
CA VAL A 238 11.63 -30.26 -9.59
C VAL A 238 12.98 -29.60 -9.81
N VAL A 239 13.09 -28.87 -10.90
CA VAL A 239 14.18 -27.94 -11.14
C VAL A 239 13.64 -26.53 -11.01
N VAL A 240 14.29 -25.73 -10.17
CA VAL A 240 14.04 -24.30 -10.03
C VAL A 240 14.92 -23.59 -11.05
N ILE A 241 14.33 -22.79 -11.92
CA ILE A 241 15.04 -21.92 -12.87
C ILE A 241 14.80 -20.49 -12.43
N ASP A 242 15.86 -19.78 -12.05
CA ASP A 242 15.76 -18.38 -11.62
C ASP A 242 15.69 -17.43 -12.83
N VAL A 243 15.53 -16.13 -12.55
CA VAL A 243 15.39 -15.10 -13.60
C VAL A 243 16.61 -14.97 -14.51
N GLU A 244 17.80 -15.38 -14.05
CA GLU A 244 19.05 -15.38 -14.80
C GLU A 244 19.27 -16.67 -15.60
N GLY A 245 18.37 -17.66 -15.41
CA GLY A 245 18.44 -18.97 -16.07
C GLY A 245 19.29 -19.99 -15.32
N GLU A 246 19.76 -19.69 -14.10
CA GLU A 246 20.45 -20.65 -13.25
C GLU A 246 19.50 -21.75 -12.78
N GLN A 247 19.97 -22.99 -12.78
CA GLN A 247 19.16 -24.16 -12.46
C GLN A 247 19.59 -24.76 -11.12
N LYS A 248 18.62 -25.07 -10.27
CA LYS A 248 18.81 -25.73 -8.97
C LYS A 248 17.80 -26.86 -8.82
N THR A 249 18.24 -28.05 -8.41
CA THR A 249 17.32 -29.14 -8.11
C THR A 249 16.65 -28.90 -6.77
N GLY A 250 15.34 -29.13 -6.70
CA GLY A 250 14.53 -29.03 -5.49
C GLY A 250 13.59 -30.23 -5.34
N LYS A 251 13.06 -30.39 -4.16
CA LYS A 251 12.02 -31.38 -3.86
C LYS A 251 10.83 -30.69 -3.19
N ILE A 252 9.65 -30.88 -3.73
CA ILE A 252 8.41 -30.39 -3.12
C ILE A 252 8.05 -31.33 -1.97
N LEU A 253 7.98 -30.81 -0.75
CA LEU A 253 7.59 -31.61 0.42
C LEU A 253 6.05 -31.67 0.55
N GLN A 254 5.39 -30.52 0.42
CA GLN A 254 3.93 -30.43 0.50
C GLN A 254 3.39 -29.56 -0.64
N VAL A 255 2.20 -29.92 -1.08
CA VAL A 255 1.36 -29.12 -1.99
C VAL A 255 0.12 -28.72 -1.20
N LEU A 256 -0.14 -27.42 -1.09
CA LEU A 256 -1.27 -26.89 -0.34
C LEU A 256 -2.21 -26.16 -1.29
N GLY A 257 -3.45 -26.57 -1.31
CA GLY A 257 -4.55 -25.82 -1.94
C GLY A 257 -5.19 -24.85 -0.96
N HIS A 258 -6.11 -24.03 -1.44
CA HIS A 258 -6.93 -23.15 -0.60
C HIS A 258 -8.35 -23.76 -0.45
N GLU A 259 -8.87 -23.71 0.76
CA GLU A 259 -10.27 -24.00 1.09
C GLU A 259 -10.76 -22.91 2.07
N GLY A 260 -11.58 -21.98 1.57
CA GLY A 260 -11.77 -20.72 2.25
C GLY A 260 -10.46 -19.97 2.39
N LEU A 261 -10.16 -19.53 3.58
CA LEU A 261 -8.90 -18.85 3.94
C LEU A 261 -7.79 -19.82 4.38
N GLU A 262 -8.11 -21.08 4.59
CA GLU A 262 -7.18 -22.08 5.09
C GLU A 262 -6.38 -22.73 3.95
N ARG A 263 -5.12 -23.05 4.25
CA ARG A 263 -4.27 -23.86 3.38
C ARG A 263 -4.41 -25.32 3.77
N VAL A 264 -4.89 -26.13 2.84
CA VAL A 264 -5.16 -27.56 3.06
C VAL A 264 -4.21 -28.37 2.21
N GLU A 265 -3.57 -29.38 2.81
CA GLU A 265 -2.69 -30.29 2.08
C GLU A 265 -3.49 -31.11 1.07
N VAL A 266 -2.99 -31.21 -0.17
CA VAL A 266 -3.60 -31.95 -1.26
C VAL A 266 -2.64 -33.01 -1.80
N ASP A 267 -3.18 -34.18 -2.12
CA ASP A 267 -2.38 -35.30 -2.67
C ASP A 267 -1.90 -35.02 -4.11
N LYS A 268 -2.58 -34.15 -4.82
CA LYS A 268 -2.28 -33.77 -6.21
C LYS A 268 -2.93 -32.44 -6.55
N ALA A 269 -2.17 -31.58 -7.23
CA ALA A 269 -2.72 -30.38 -7.87
C ALA A 269 -2.47 -30.41 -9.38
N GLU A 270 -3.37 -29.85 -10.16
CA GLU A 270 -3.39 -29.90 -11.63
C GLU A 270 -3.26 -28.48 -12.21
N ALA A 271 -2.84 -28.39 -13.47
CA ALA A 271 -2.72 -27.13 -14.20
C ALA A 271 -3.99 -26.30 -14.10
N GLY A 272 -3.82 -24.99 -13.99
CA GLY A 272 -4.88 -24.02 -13.78
C GLY A 272 -5.16 -23.67 -12.32
N ASP A 273 -4.78 -24.52 -11.36
CA ASP A 273 -5.01 -24.25 -9.95
C ASP A 273 -3.92 -23.33 -9.36
N ILE A 274 -4.31 -22.50 -8.39
CA ILE A 274 -3.40 -21.66 -7.59
C ILE A 274 -3.06 -22.42 -6.32
N VAL A 275 -1.79 -22.74 -6.13
CA VAL A 275 -1.33 -23.59 -5.03
C VAL A 275 -0.12 -23.01 -4.33
N CYS A 276 0.13 -23.53 -3.12
CA CYS A 276 1.34 -23.28 -2.37
C CYS A 276 2.21 -24.54 -2.38
N VAL A 277 3.52 -24.36 -2.55
CA VAL A 277 4.52 -25.43 -2.50
C VAL A 277 5.56 -25.15 -1.43
N THR A 278 5.99 -26.20 -0.72
CA THR A 278 7.01 -26.11 0.34
C THR A 278 8.14 -27.09 0.10
N GLY A 279 9.25 -26.95 0.81
CA GLY A 279 10.38 -27.88 0.77
C GLY A 279 11.57 -27.41 -0.06
N ILE A 280 11.48 -26.29 -0.72
CA ILE A 280 12.59 -25.68 -1.48
C ILE A 280 13.18 -24.55 -0.62
N GLU A 281 14.47 -24.66 -0.27
CA GLU A 281 15.13 -23.76 0.68
C GLU A 281 15.23 -22.32 0.19
N LYS A 282 15.43 -22.14 -1.12
CA LYS A 282 15.59 -20.81 -1.72
C LYS A 282 14.68 -20.70 -2.94
N LEU A 283 13.67 -19.89 -2.81
CA LEU A 283 12.76 -19.48 -3.87
C LEU A 283 12.72 -17.97 -3.93
N TYR A 284 12.60 -17.47 -5.13
CA TYR A 284 12.39 -16.05 -5.42
C TYR A 284 11.15 -15.87 -6.29
N ILE A 285 10.61 -14.66 -6.27
CA ILE A 285 9.51 -14.33 -7.16
C ILE A 285 10.02 -14.33 -8.60
N SER A 286 9.21 -14.84 -9.52
CA SER A 286 9.52 -15.13 -10.92
C SER A 286 10.30 -16.42 -11.15
N ASP A 287 10.77 -17.12 -10.13
CA ASP A 287 11.35 -18.45 -10.33
C ASP A 287 10.34 -19.38 -11.00
N THR A 288 10.83 -20.19 -11.94
CA THR A 288 10.02 -21.22 -12.61
C THR A 288 10.37 -22.58 -12.05
N LEU A 289 9.37 -23.30 -11.56
CA LEU A 289 9.48 -24.70 -11.18
C LEU A 289 9.13 -25.58 -12.37
N CYS A 290 10.02 -26.46 -12.78
CA CYS A 290 9.84 -27.37 -13.91
C CYS A 290 10.01 -28.82 -13.51
N ASN A 291 9.35 -29.70 -14.27
CA ASN A 291 9.71 -31.11 -14.28
C ASN A 291 11.15 -31.26 -14.81
N PRO A 292 12.02 -32.11 -14.20
CA PRO A 292 13.41 -32.32 -14.65
C PRO A 292 13.56 -32.72 -16.11
N GLU A 293 12.53 -33.32 -16.70
CA GLU A 293 12.56 -33.79 -18.10
C GLU A 293 12.25 -32.68 -19.13
N ASN A 294 11.66 -31.57 -18.69
CA ASN A 294 11.32 -30.44 -19.56
C ASN A 294 11.60 -29.10 -18.86
N LEU A 295 12.78 -28.56 -19.12
CA LEU A 295 13.28 -27.33 -18.52
C LEU A 295 12.96 -26.16 -19.45
N GLU A 296 11.91 -25.40 -19.09
CA GLU A 296 11.49 -24.22 -19.83
C GLU A 296 11.16 -23.10 -18.85
N GLN A 297 11.94 -22.04 -18.91
CA GLN A 297 11.75 -20.85 -18.08
C GLN A 297 10.56 -20.03 -18.58
N LEU A 298 9.67 -19.62 -17.66
CA LEU A 298 8.63 -18.63 -17.97
C LEU A 298 9.22 -17.21 -17.96
N PRO A 299 8.69 -16.28 -18.76
CA PRO A 299 9.13 -14.90 -18.73
C PRO A 299 9.01 -14.32 -17.31
N PRO A 300 10.02 -13.58 -16.83
CA PRO A 300 9.95 -12.95 -15.52
C PRO A 300 8.72 -12.03 -15.40
N LEU A 301 8.12 -12.03 -14.23
CA LEU A 301 7.03 -11.11 -13.94
C LEU A 301 7.57 -9.67 -13.94
N SER A 302 7.05 -8.84 -14.82
CA SER A 302 7.43 -7.43 -14.88
C SER A 302 6.87 -6.70 -13.65
N VAL A 303 7.70 -5.91 -13.01
CA VAL A 303 7.28 -5.00 -11.95
C VAL A 303 7.81 -3.64 -12.28
N ASP A 304 6.95 -2.62 -12.24
CA ASP A 304 7.36 -1.25 -12.47
C ASP A 304 8.47 -0.82 -11.51
N GLU A 305 9.36 0.03 -11.98
CA GLU A 305 10.51 0.50 -11.21
C GLU A 305 10.11 1.41 -10.02
N PRO A 306 10.92 1.43 -8.95
CA PRO A 306 10.74 2.37 -7.85
C PRO A 306 10.80 3.84 -8.32
N THR A 307 9.99 4.70 -7.70
CA THR A 307 9.93 6.15 -8.00
C THR A 307 10.42 7.02 -6.85
N VAL A 308 10.45 6.49 -5.62
CA VAL A 308 10.85 7.20 -4.40
C VAL A 308 11.93 6.42 -3.67
N SER A 309 12.89 7.11 -3.08
CA SER A 309 13.93 6.53 -2.23
C SER A 309 14.05 7.26 -0.90
N MET A 310 14.48 6.54 0.13
CA MET A 310 14.84 7.07 1.45
C MET A 310 16.14 6.44 1.93
N THR A 311 16.88 7.16 2.76
CA THR A 311 18.04 6.57 3.45
C THR A 311 17.61 6.03 4.80
N PHE A 312 17.79 4.72 5.02
CA PHE A 312 17.66 4.08 6.32
C PHE A 312 19.05 3.99 6.94
N GLN A 313 19.20 4.43 8.17
CA GLN A 313 20.47 4.40 8.86
C GLN A 313 20.33 3.93 10.30
N VAL A 314 21.46 3.50 10.88
CA VAL A 314 21.54 3.20 12.30
C VAL A 314 21.12 4.44 13.11
N ASN A 315 20.34 4.23 14.17
CA ASN A 315 20.00 5.31 15.10
C ASN A 315 21.27 5.71 15.88
N ASP A 316 21.75 6.91 15.65
CA ASP A 316 22.91 7.50 16.33
C ASP A 316 22.51 8.62 17.32
N SER A 317 21.24 8.66 17.72
CA SER A 317 20.73 9.60 18.72
C SER A 317 21.27 9.27 20.12
N PRO A 318 21.24 10.23 21.09
CA PRO A 318 21.58 9.95 22.50
C PRO A 318 20.67 8.90 23.15
N PHE A 319 19.55 8.56 22.54
CA PHE A 319 18.62 7.52 23.04
C PHE A 319 18.77 6.18 22.32
N ALA A 320 19.70 6.06 21.39
CA ALA A 320 19.94 4.81 20.67
C ALA A 320 20.16 3.63 21.61
N GLY A 321 19.51 2.51 21.31
CA GLY A 321 19.60 1.26 22.09
C GLY A 321 18.84 1.24 23.41
N LYS A 322 18.04 2.28 23.70
CA LYS A 322 17.24 2.30 24.94
C LYS A 322 15.85 1.69 24.79
N GLU A 323 15.33 1.63 23.59
CA GLU A 323 13.92 1.26 23.31
C GLU A 323 13.80 0.06 22.37
N GLY A 324 14.71 -0.12 21.42
CA GLY A 324 14.69 -1.22 20.46
C GLY A 324 15.64 -2.37 20.81
N LYS A 325 15.36 -3.53 20.24
CA LYS A 325 16.19 -4.73 20.35
C LYS A 325 17.24 -4.81 19.24
N PHE A 326 16.90 -4.33 18.05
CA PHE A 326 17.70 -4.43 16.84
C PHE A 326 18.19 -3.04 16.44
N VAL A 327 19.46 -2.76 16.74
CA VAL A 327 20.04 -1.39 16.68
C VAL A 327 21.31 -1.31 15.83
N THR A 328 21.76 -2.43 15.25
CA THR A 328 23.02 -2.47 14.50
C THR A 328 22.76 -2.42 12.99
N SER A 329 23.77 -1.95 12.22
CA SER A 329 23.71 -1.97 10.75
C SER A 329 23.48 -3.37 10.19
N ARG A 330 24.05 -4.39 10.83
CA ARG A 330 23.84 -5.79 10.43
C ARG A 330 22.39 -6.21 10.59
N ASN A 331 21.73 -5.88 11.72
CA ASN A 331 20.32 -6.20 11.92
C ASN A 331 19.44 -5.55 10.84
N ILE A 332 19.70 -4.26 10.55
CA ILE A 332 18.95 -3.53 9.52
C ILE A 332 19.16 -4.18 8.15
N LYS A 333 20.42 -4.50 7.81
CA LYS A 333 20.77 -5.16 6.55
C LYS A 333 20.06 -6.51 6.39
N ASP A 334 20.20 -7.39 7.40
CA ASP A 334 19.60 -8.73 7.37
C ASP A 334 18.06 -8.64 7.22
N ARG A 335 17.42 -7.68 7.89
CA ARG A 335 15.97 -7.45 7.76
C ARG A 335 15.55 -6.93 6.38
N LEU A 336 16.33 -6.01 5.80
CA LEU A 336 16.09 -5.49 4.45
C LEU A 336 16.32 -6.57 3.39
N GLU A 337 17.35 -7.41 3.53
CA GLU A 337 17.61 -8.56 2.64
C GLU A 337 16.45 -9.57 2.72
N GLN A 338 15.92 -9.81 3.91
CA GLN A 338 14.74 -10.66 4.07
C GLN A 338 13.51 -10.08 3.38
N GLU A 339 13.29 -8.76 3.47
CA GLU A 339 12.19 -8.09 2.79
C GLU A 339 12.29 -8.22 1.26
N LEU A 340 13.49 -8.11 0.69
CA LEU A 340 13.73 -8.27 -0.75
C LEU A 340 13.30 -9.63 -1.31
N LEU A 341 13.24 -10.67 -0.48
CA LEU A 341 12.80 -12.00 -0.93
C LEU A 341 11.32 -11.98 -1.36
N SER A 342 10.49 -11.23 -0.66
CA SER A 342 9.03 -11.18 -0.88
C SER A 342 8.55 -9.91 -1.59
N ASN A 343 9.34 -8.84 -1.57
CA ASN A 343 8.97 -7.51 -2.06
C ASN A 343 9.82 -7.11 -3.27
N VAL A 344 9.38 -7.49 -4.46
CA VAL A 344 10.12 -7.22 -5.73
C VAL A 344 10.09 -5.76 -6.16
N ALA A 345 9.17 -4.97 -5.62
CA ALA A 345 9.09 -3.53 -5.88
C ALA A 345 10.07 -2.72 -5.03
N LEU A 346 10.76 -3.37 -4.10
CA LEU A 346 11.77 -2.77 -3.24
C LEU A 346 13.16 -2.94 -3.85
N ARG A 347 14.00 -1.91 -3.77
CA ARG A 347 15.44 -1.99 -4.06
C ARG A 347 16.20 -1.47 -2.85
N VAL A 348 17.27 -2.17 -2.50
CA VAL A 348 18.15 -1.79 -1.39
C VAL A 348 19.58 -1.74 -1.89
N GLU A 349 20.20 -0.59 -1.73
CA GLU A 349 21.59 -0.34 -2.11
C GLU A 349 22.36 0.12 -0.89
N GLN A 350 23.65 -0.22 -0.83
CA GLN A 350 24.55 0.32 0.20
C GLN A 350 24.69 1.82 0.00
N GLY A 351 24.45 2.60 1.05
CA GLY A 351 24.61 4.05 1.02
C GLY A 351 26.08 4.50 1.11
N GLU A 352 26.28 5.78 1.43
CA GLU A 352 27.61 6.41 1.53
C GLU A 352 28.52 5.79 2.59
N SER A 353 27.98 5.09 3.57
CA SER A 353 28.69 4.45 4.67
C SER A 353 28.05 3.10 5.02
N ALA A 354 28.77 2.25 5.76
CA ALA A 354 28.33 0.89 6.10
C ALA A 354 27.08 0.85 7.03
N ASP A 355 26.71 1.95 7.62
CA ASP A 355 25.57 2.14 8.51
C ASP A 355 24.35 2.79 7.83
N LYS A 356 24.44 3.06 6.52
CA LYS A 356 23.39 3.68 5.70
C LYS A 356 22.99 2.77 4.54
N PHE A 357 21.69 2.69 4.29
CA PHE A 357 21.08 1.92 3.20
C PHE A 357 20.14 2.83 2.43
N LYS A 358 20.31 2.90 1.10
CA LYS A 358 19.34 3.56 0.22
C LYS A 358 18.26 2.55 -0.10
N VAL A 359 17.05 2.83 0.35
CA VAL A 359 15.88 1.97 0.18
C VAL A 359 14.93 2.68 -0.78
N SER A 360 14.61 2.04 -1.90
CA SER A 360 13.78 2.59 -2.96
C SER A 360 12.51 1.77 -3.11
N GLY A 361 11.36 2.45 -3.24
CA GLY A 361 10.04 1.86 -3.37
C GLY A 361 9.15 2.61 -4.35
N ARG A 362 7.92 2.12 -4.55
CA ARG A 362 6.98 2.71 -5.51
C ARG A 362 6.37 4.02 -5.04
N GLY A 363 6.33 4.26 -3.73
CA GLY A 363 5.76 5.47 -3.15
C GLY A 363 6.07 5.60 -1.66
N GLU A 364 5.64 6.71 -1.08
CA GLU A 364 5.85 6.99 0.35
C GLU A 364 5.15 5.98 1.25
N LEU A 365 3.92 5.57 0.90
CA LEU A 365 3.15 4.61 1.68
C LEU A 365 3.83 3.24 1.70
N HIS A 366 4.38 2.79 0.56
CA HIS A 366 5.13 1.54 0.48
C HIS A 366 6.30 1.51 1.47
N LEU A 367 7.11 2.59 1.49
CA LEU A 367 8.26 2.69 2.40
C LEU A 367 7.83 2.91 3.86
N SER A 368 6.75 3.67 4.14
CA SER A 368 6.26 3.87 5.50
C SER A 368 5.70 2.58 6.12
N VAL A 369 5.07 1.72 5.32
CA VAL A 369 4.63 0.38 5.77
C VAL A 369 5.82 -0.48 6.17
N LEU A 370 6.91 -0.47 5.40
CA LEU A 370 8.14 -1.18 5.75
C LEU A 370 8.77 -0.65 7.04
N ILE A 371 8.88 0.67 7.19
CA ILE A 371 9.41 1.31 8.41
C ILE A 371 8.57 0.93 9.62
N GLU A 372 7.24 0.98 9.50
CA GLU A 372 6.32 0.61 10.58
C GLU A 372 6.40 -0.88 10.93
N SER A 373 6.58 -1.77 9.95
CA SER A 373 6.83 -3.20 10.19
C SER A 373 8.13 -3.39 10.98
N MET A 374 9.21 -2.75 10.57
CA MET A 374 10.50 -2.80 11.29
C MET A 374 10.36 -2.25 12.72
N ARG A 375 9.63 -1.16 12.90
CA ARG A 375 9.35 -0.58 14.22
C ARG A 375 8.65 -1.58 15.15
N ARG A 376 7.64 -2.28 14.65
CA ARG A 376 6.87 -3.30 15.40
C ARG A 376 7.71 -4.55 15.70
N ASP A 377 8.62 -4.91 14.80
CA ASP A 377 9.60 -5.99 14.99
C ASP A 377 10.66 -5.65 16.05
N GLY A 378 10.72 -4.41 16.53
CA GLY A 378 11.63 -3.96 17.58
C GLY A 378 12.92 -3.30 17.10
N PHE A 379 12.94 -2.80 15.86
CA PHE A 379 14.09 -2.05 15.31
C PHE A 379 14.10 -0.59 15.74
N GLU A 380 15.29 -0.03 15.89
CA GLU A 380 15.55 1.40 15.93
C GLU A 380 16.31 1.82 14.69
N LEU A 381 15.84 2.87 14.03
CA LEU A 381 16.50 3.42 12.83
C LEU A 381 16.26 4.92 12.69
N GLY A 382 17.18 5.59 12.00
CA GLY A 382 17.00 6.94 11.48
C GLY A 382 16.58 6.89 10.01
N VAL A 383 15.61 7.70 9.62
CA VAL A 383 15.10 7.73 8.24
C VAL A 383 15.19 9.14 7.69
N SER A 384 15.68 9.28 6.45
CA SER A 384 15.75 10.56 5.76
C SER A 384 14.40 10.95 5.14
N LYS A 385 14.31 12.23 4.70
CA LYS A 385 13.22 12.70 3.84
C LYS A 385 13.11 11.82 2.59
N PRO A 386 11.87 11.52 2.12
CA PRO A 386 11.67 10.90 0.82
C PRO A 386 12.21 11.76 -0.32
N GLU A 387 12.90 11.13 -1.25
CA GLU A 387 13.43 11.77 -2.46
C GLU A 387 12.93 11.03 -3.70
N VAL A 388 12.56 11.76 -4.74
CA VAL A 388 12.18 11.15 -6.02
C VAL A 388 13.40 10.65 -6.76
N ILE A 389 13.25 9.51 -7.42
CA ILE A 389 14.33 8.93 -8.23
C ILE A 389 14.33 9.62 -9.58
N GLN A 390 15.41 10.31 -9.89
CA GLN A 390 15.63 10.96 -11.18
C GLN A 390 16.36 10.03 -12.12
N LYS A 391 16.12 10.19 -13.43
CA LYS A 391 16.77 9.43 -14.50
C LYS A 391 17.45 10.39 -15.48
N ASP A 392 18.65 10.04 -15.93
CA ASP A 392 19.28 10.72 -17.06
C ASP A 392 18.81 10.07 -18.36
N VAL A 393 18.14 10.83 -19.20
CA VAL A 393 17.68 10.37 -20.52
C VAL A 393 18.35 11.26 -21.58
N ASN A 394 19.36 10.73 -22.23
CA ASN A 394 20.13 11.43 -23.26
C ASN A 394 20.78 12.77 -22.81
N GLY A 395 21.19 12.86 -21.53
CA GLY A 395 21.81 14.07 -20.96
C GLY A 395 20.80 15.08 -20.39
N GLU A 396 19.51 14.74 -20.36
CA GLU A 396 18.46 15.52 -19.73
C GLU A 396 17.94 14.78 -18.49
N ILE A 397 17.85 15.50 -17.36
CA ILE A 397 17.32 14.92 -16.13
C ILE A 397 15.80 14.82 -16.21
N HIS A 398 15.28 13.62 -16.08
CA HIS A 398 13.86 13.31 -16.01
C HIS A 398 13.47 12.98 -14.56
N GLU A 399 12.30 13.43 -14.15
CA GLU A 399 11.68 13.12 -12.86
C GLU A 399 10.32 12.44 -13.06
N PRO A 400 9.84 11.66 -12.06
CA PRO A 400 8.52 11.04 -12.15
C PRO A 400 7.41 12.08 -12.02
N PHE A 401 6.35 11.89 -12.81
CA PHE A 401 5.10 12.66 -12.76
C PHE A 401 3.96 11.77 -12.31
N GLU A 402 3.00 12.37 -11.60
CA GLU A 402 1.78 11.72 -11.14
C GLU A 402 0.56 12.36 -11.76
N GLN A 403 -0.41 11.54 -12.13
CA GLN A 403 -1.78 11.97 -12.37
C GLN A 403 -2.47 12.07 -11.01
N ILE A 404 -3.05 13.23 -10.72
CA ILE A 404 -3.68 13.54 -9.45
C ILE A 404 -5.12 13.87 -9.71
N VAL A 405 -6.01 13.23 -8.98
CA VAL A 405 -7.44 13.50 -8.98
C VAL A 405 -7.84 14.00 -7.61
N ILE A 406 -8.44 15.18 -7.59
CA ILE A 406 -8.92 15.86 -6.40
C ILE A 406 -10.43 16.02 -6.51
N ASP A 407 -11.18 15.58 -5.49
CA ASP A 407 -12.61 15.81 -5.37
C ASP A 407 -12.86 16.60 -4.08
N ILE A 408 -13.37 17.83 -4.23
CA ILE A 408 -13.53 18.80 -3.15
C ILE A 408 -14.87 19.56 -3.26
N GLU A 409 -15.31 20.13 -2.14
CA GLU A 409 -16.37 21.12 -2.16
C GLU A 409 -15.90 22.39 -2.88
N GLU A 410 -16.79 23.02 -3.66
CA GLU A 410 -16.48 24.18 -4.51
C GLU A 410 -15.80 25.32 -3.73
N GLN A 411 -16.16 25.52 -2.46
CA GLN A 411 -15.56 26.55 -1.59
C GLN A 411 -14.05 26.37 -1.36
N HIS A 412 -13.49 25.16 -1.52
CA HIS A 412 -12.07 24.85 -1.33
C HIS A 412 -11.26 24.94 -2.63
N GLN A 413 -11.91 25.20 -3.78
CA GLN A 413 -11.25 25.21 -5.09
C GLN A 413 -10.09 26.22 -5.15
N GLY A 414 -10.31 27.46 -4.74
CA GLY A 414 -9.29 28.53 -4.80
C GLY A 414 -7.99 28.16 -4.08
N PRO A 415 -8.03 27.87 -2.77
CA PRO A 415 -6.84 27.47 -2.01
C PRO A 415 -6.12 26.22 -2.57
N VAL A 416 -6.87 25.21 -3.03
CA VAL A 416 -6.30 23.99 -3.60
C VAL A 416 -5.61 24.28 -4.94
N MET A 417 -6.24 25.08 -5.83
CA MET A 417 -5.65 25.49 -7.10
C MET A 417 -4.35 26.29 -6.92
N GLU A 418 -4.32 27.22 -5.96
CA GLU A 418 -3.13 28.01 -5.65
C GLU A 418 -1.99 27.12 -5.17
N GLU A 419 -2.26 26.20 -4.24
CA GLU A 419 -1.27 25.28 -3.72
C GLU A 419 -0.75 24.31 -4.79
N MET A 420 -1.62 23.73 -5.61
CA MET A 420 -1.22 22.87 -6.73
C MET A 420 -0.35 23.62 -7.75
N GLY A 421 -0.67 24.88 -8.02
CA GLY A 421 0.15 25.74 -8.89
C GLY A 421 1.56 25.99 -8.32
N SER A 422 1.68 26.23 -7.01
CA SER A 422 2.97 26.39 -6.33
C SER A 422 3.84 25.14 -6.42
N ARG A 423 3.21 23.95 -6.45
CA ARG A 423 3.82 22.63 -6.58
C ARG A 423 4.08 22.20 -8.03
N LYS A 424 3.94 23.12 -8.98
CA LYS A 424 4.19 22.92 -10.42
C LYS A 424 3.23 21.94 -11.08
N ALA A 425 2.05 21.73 -10.50
CA ALA A 425 1.01 20.92 -11.10
C ALA A 425 0.34 21.64 -12.28
N GLU A 426 -0.03 20.89 -13.30
CA GLU A 426 -0.77 21.36 -14.47
C GLU A 426 -2.20 20.83 -14.41
N LEU A 427 -3.19 21.73 -14.39
CA LEU A 427 -4.59 21.34 -14.48
C LEU A 427 -4.89 20.78 -15.88
N LYS A 428 -5.44 19.58 -15.97
CA LYS A 428 -5.84 18.93 -17.21
C LYS A 428 -7.35 18.98 -17.45
N ASN A 429 -8.13 18.80 -16.37
CA ASN A 429 -9.58 18.80 -16.46
C ASN A 429 -10.21 19.34 -15.18
N MET A 430 -11.44 19.86 -15.30
CA MET A 430 -12.23 20.36 -14.20
C MET A 430 -13.72 20.08 -14.48
N GLU A 431 -14.34 19.27 -13.63
CA GLU A 431 -15.73 18.84 -13.76
C GLU A 431 -16.52 19.23 -12.52
N PRO A 432 -17.43 20.21 -12.60
CA PRO A 432 -18.34 20.51 -11.51
C PRO A 432 -19.43 19.44 -11.42
N SER A 433 -19.76 19.02 -10.18
CA SER A 433 -20.86 18.11 -9.89
C SER A 433 -22.11 18.88 -9.50
N GLU A 434 -23.28 18.33 -9.80
CA GLU A 434 -24.58 18.88 -9.33
C GLU A 434 -24.73 18.89 -7.79
N THR A 435 -23.86 18.16 -7.09
CA THR A 435 -23.86 18.08 -5.62
C THR A 435 -23.08 19.22 -4.93
N GLY A 436 -22.57 20.23 -5.67
CA GLY A 436 -21.72 21.30 -5.13
C GLY A 436 -20.29 20.88 -4.84
N ARG A 437 -19.87 19.76 -5.40
CA ARG A 437 -18.47 19.30 -5.43
C ARG A 437 -17.86 19.54 -6.80
N ILE A 438 -16.54 19.62 -6.84
CA ILE A 438 -15.77 19.79 -8.06
C ILE A 438 -14.64 18.77 -8.11
N LYS A 439 -14.51 18.13 -9.26
CA LYS A 439 -13.42 17.21 -9.55
C LYS A 439 -12.35 17.92 -10.39
N LEU A 440 -11.10 17.81 -9.96
CA LEU A 440 -9.95 18.45 -10.58
C LEU A 440 -8.92 17.39 -10.94
N ASP A 441 -8.51 17.33 -12.20
CA ASP A 441 -7.47 16.41 -12.68
C ASP A 441 -6.19 17.20 -12.99
N PHE A 442 -5.08 16.80 -12.35
CA PHE A 442 -3.77 17.42 -12.55
C PHE A 442 -2.72 16.40 -12.99
N ILE A 443 -1.67 16.90 -13.64
CA ILE A 443 -0.36 16.22 -13.77
C ILE A 443 0.66 17.06 -12.99
N ALA A 444 1.34 16.43 -12.04
CA ALA A 444 2.32 17.11 -11.20
C ALA A 444 3.61 16.28 -11.05
N PRO A 445 4.79 16.93 -10.88
CA PRO A 445 5.99 16.20 -10.52
C PRO A 445 5.83 15.57 -9.14
N SER A 446 6.21 14.28 -8.99
CA SER A 446 6.04 13.53 -7.74
C SER A 446 6.71 14.22 -6.55
N ARG A 447 7.87 14.89 -6.75
CA ARG A 447 8.52 15.68 -5.69
C ARG A 447 7.64 16.82 -5.15
N GLY A 448 6.71 17.32 -5.95
CA GLY A 448 5.74 18.34 -5.54
C GLY A 448 4.63 17.78 -4.68
N MET A 449 4.39 16.48 -4.75
CA MET A 449 3.33 15.82 -4.00
C MET A 449 3.77 15.35 -2.61
N ILE A 450 5.09 15.26 -2.38
CA ILE A 450 5.65 14.96 -1.06
C ILE A 450 5.13 16.00 -0.05
N GLY A 451 4.49 15.52 1.03
CA GLY A 451 3.90 16.36 2.09
C GLY A 451 2.61 17.11 1.72
N PHE A 452 2.07 16.92 0.52
CA PHE A 452 0.84 17.60 0.12
C PHE A 452 -0.40 17.03 0.80
N ARG A 453 -0.45 15.73 1.08
CA ARG A 453 -1.63 15.07 1.63
C ARG A 453 -2.11 15.67 2.95
N SER A 454 -1.20 15.90 3.88
CA SER A 454 -1.53 16.51 5.18
C SER A 454 -2.00 17.96 5.04
N GLN A 455 -1.38 18.72 4.14
CA GLN A 455 -1.78 20.09 3.85
C GLN A 455 -3.14 20.14 3.16
N PHE A 456 -3.38 19.25 2.20
CA PHE A 456 -4.66 19.12 1.49
C PHE A 456 -5.83 18.84 2.44
N LEU A 457 -5.67 17.91 3.37
CA LEU A 457 -6.69 17.66 4.39
C LEU A 457 -6.98 18.90 5.24
N THR A 458 -5.97 19.71 5.54
CA THR A 458 -6.15 20.98 6.25
C THR A 458 -6.89 22.01 5.39
N LEU A 459 -6.50 22.16 4.11
CA LEU A 459 -7.13 23.10 3.17
C LEU A 459 -8.60 22.77 2.91
N THR A 460 -8.95 21.49 2.94
CA THR A 460 -10.31 20.98 2.65
C THR A 460 -11.10 20.65 3.92
N SER A 461 -10.62 21.04 5.11
CA SER A 461 -11.25 20.71 6.40
C SER A 461 -11.54 19.22 6.60
N GLY A 462 -10.73 18.35 5.97
CA GLY A 462 -10.87 16.90 6.02
C GLY A 462 -11.92 16.31 5.08
N THR A 463 -12.64 17.11 4.28
CA THR A 463 -13.73 16.63 3.39
C THR A 463 -13.26 16.30 1.97
N GLY A 464 -12.02 16.69 1.62
CA GLY A 464 -11.45 16.48 0.29
C GLY A 464 -10.95 15.04 0.09
N ILE A 465 -11.09 14.54 -1.12
CA ILE A 465 -10.55 13.27 -1.56
C ILE A 465 -9.39 13.56 -2.51
N LEU A 466 -8.23 12.99 -2.21
CA LEU A 466 -7.00 13.10 -3.01
C LEU A 466 -6.53 11.71 -3.40
N THR A 467 -6.33 11.51 -4.69
CA THR A 467 -5.74 10.28 -5.23
C THR A 467 -4.64 10.65 -6.21
N SER A 468 -3.50 9.98 -6.11
CA SER A 468 -2.39 10.11 -7.05
C SER A 468 -1.94 8.76 -7.59
N ILE A 469 -1.46 8.75 -8.83
CA ILE A 469 -0.95 7.57 -9.52
C ILE A 469 0.24 8.01 -10.35
N PHE A 470 1.32 7.20 -10.36
CA PHE A 470 2.43 7.40 -11.29
C PHE A 470 1.92 7.42 -12.74
N ASP A 471 2.33 8.40 -13.52
CA ASP A 471 1.95 8.56 -14.92
C ASP A 471 3.13 8.27 -15.86
N HIS A 472 4.19 9.06 -15.79
CA HIS A 472 5.37 8.91 -16.65
C HIS A 472 6.62 9.56 -16.05
N TYR A 473 7.78 9.30 -16.67
CA TYR A 473 8.98 10.10 -16.48
C TYR A 473 9.04 11.19 -17.55
N GLY A 474 9.18 12.44 -17.12
CA GLY A 474 9.29 13.61 -17.98
C GLY A 474 10.43 14.54 -17.58
N PRO A 475 10.80 15.52 -18.43
CA PRO A 475 11.85 16.49 -18.11
C PRO A 475 11.59 17.19 -16.78
N ALA A 476 12.61 17.27 -15.94
CA ALA A 476 12.49 17.84 -14.60
C ALA A 476 12.05 19.32 -14.67
N LYS A 477 10.99 19.66 -13.96
CA LYS A 477 10.49 21.05 -13.86
C LYS A 477 11.51 21.93 -13.16
N LYS A 478 11.83 23.08 -13.72
CA LYS A 478 12.78 24.04 -13.13
C LYS A 478 12.22 24.69 -11.86
N GLY A 479 13.09 24.91 -10.89
CA GLY A 479 12.82 25.59 -9.63
C GLY A 479 12.57 24.65 -8.46
N GLU A 480 12.90 25.13 -7.28
CA GLU A 480 12.67 24.42 -6.02
C GLU A 480 11.17 24.40 -5.68
N ILE A 481 10.74 23.33 -5.05
CA ILE A 481 9.41 23.21 -4.45
C ILE A 481 9.64 23.18 -2.95
N THR A 482 9.31 24.29 -2.29
CA THR A 482 9.50 24.43 -0.85
C THR A 482 8.33 23.73 -0.14
N THR A 483 8.61 22.71 0.64
CA THR A 483 7.61 21.95 1.39
C THR A 483 7.25 22.62 2.72
N ARG A 484 8.22 23.23 3.40
CA ARG A 484 8.01 23.92 4.66
C ARG A 484 8.62 25.32 4.63
N GLN A 485 7.82 26.34 4.90
CA GLN A 485 8.27 27.74 4.95
C GLN A 485 8.87 28.13 6.31
N ASN A 486 8.48 27.46 7.38
CA ASN A 486 8.85 27.79 8.76
C ASN A 486 10.01 26.92 9.24
N GLY A 487 10.90 27.51 10.02
CA GLY A 487 11.95 26.80 10.75
C GLY A 487 11.42 25.96 11.90
N VAL A 488 12.30 25.32 12.66
CA VAL A 488 11.95 24.45 13.78
C VAL A 488 12.54 24.93 15.10
N LEU A 489 11.90 24.53 16.19
CA LEU A 489 12.43 24.69 17.55
C LEU A 489 13.31 23.48 17.85
N VAL A 490 14.61 23.68 18.07
CA VAL A 490 15.59 22.61 18.28
C VAL A 490 16.08 22.63 19.71
N SER A 491 16.00 21.51 20.41
CA SER A 491 16.48 21.41 21.78
C SER A 491 18.01 21.55 21.84
N MET A 492 18.50 22.46 22.69
CA MET A 492 19.89 22.61 23.03
C MET A 492 20.31 21.88 24.32
N ALA A 493 19.35 21.23 24.99
CA ALA A 493 19.56 20.58 26.29
C ALA A 493 19.03 19.15 26.26
N GLU A 494 19.60 18.31 27.12
CA GLU A 494 19.13 16.97 27.45
C GLU A 494 18.43 16.99 28.80
N GLY A 495 17.33 16.23 28.94
CA GLY A 495 16.59 16.07 30.19
C GLY A 495 15.08 16.00 29.99
N LYS A 496 14.34 16.09 31.10
CA LYS A 496 12.89 16.12 31.07
C LYS A 496 12.36 17.52 30.79
N THR A 497 11.39 17.62 29.91
CA THR A 497 10.66 18.85 29.62
C THR A 497 9.89 19.34 30.84
N LEU A 498 9.89 20.63 31.09
CA LEU A 498 9.24 21.26 32.22
C LEU A 498 8.11 22.20 31.77
N ALA A 499 6.99 22.17 32.48
CA ALA A 499 5.80 22.98 32.14
C ALA A 499 6.13 24.47 32.01
N TYR A 500 6.95 25.03 32.89
CA TYR A 500 7.38 26.42 32.82
C TYR A 500 8.11 26.76 31.54
N SER A 501 9.02 25.90 31.09
CA SER A 501 9.75 26.11 29.83
C SER A 501 8.82 26.01 28.63
N LEU A 502 7.98 24.97 28.58
CA LEU A 502 7.03 24.77 27.48
C LEU A 502 6.01 25.92 27.37
N PHE A 503 5.53 26.45 28.51
CA PHE A 503 4.65 27.61 28.54
C PHE A 503 5.26 28.84 27.86
N ASN A 504 6.57 29.08 28.06
CA ASN A 504 7.27 30.17 27.39
C ASN A 504 7.54 29.87 25.90
N LEU A 505 7.75 28.60 25.56
CA LEU A 505 8.08 28.18 24.19
C LEU A 505 6.84 28.15 23.27
N GLN A 506 5.64 27.89 23.79
CA GLN A 506 4.41 27.88 22.99
C GLN A 506 4.12 29.24 22.31
N ASN A 507 4.68 30.35 22.83
CA ASN A 507 4.60 31.67 22.19
C ASN A 507 5.55 31.80 20.98
N ARG A 508 6.49 30.87 20.79
CA ARG A 508 7.45 30.84 19.67
C ARG A 508 7.00 29.95 18.52
N GLY A 509 6.01 29.08 18.78
CA GLY A 509 5.51 28.16 17.78
C GLY A 509 4.69 27.02 18.36
N LYS A 510 4.39 26.03 17.52
CA LYS A 510 3.62 24.85 17.91
C LYS A 510 4.56 23.78 18.44
N LEU A 511 4.29 23.21 19.62
CA LEU A 511 5.15 22.21 20.26
C LEU A 511 4.80 20.79 19.80
N PHE A 512 5.83 19.94 19.73
CA PHE A 512 5.72 18.49 19.43
C PHE A 512 5.97 17.62 20.65
N VAL A 513 6.32 18.23 21.79
CA VAL A 513 6.60 17.54 23.03
C VAL A 513 5.75 18.10 24.17
N GLY A 514 5.22 17.19 24.99
CA GLY A 514 4.47 17.52 26.20
C GLY A 514 5.36 17.63 27.42
N HIS A 515 4.76 17.90 28.58
CA HIS A 515 5.46 17.96 29.87
C HIS A 515 5.92 16.58 30.34
N GLY A 516 7.13 16.52 30.92
CA GLY A 516 7.68 15.32 31.54
C GLY A 516 8.33 14.34 30.57
N LEU A 517 8.37 14.65 29.27
CA LEU A 517 9.03 13.82 28.28
C LEU A 517 10.53 14.05 28.26
N ASN A 518 11.30 12.98 28.04
CA ASN A 518 12.74 13.10 27.86
C ASN A 518 13.04 13.64 26.44
N VAL A 519 13.92 14.62 26.37
CA VAL A 519 14.44 15.21 25.13
C VAL A 519 15.96 15.23 25.16
N TYR A 520 16.57 15.33 24.00
CA TYR A 520 18.02 15.42 23.84
C TYR A 520 18.44 16.61 22.95
N LYS A 521 19.71 16.93 22.99
CA LYS A 521 20.29 18.00 22.16
C LYS A 521 20.21 17.63 20.67
N GLY A 522 19.62 18.51 19.85
CA GLY A 522 19.39 18.30 18.42
C GLY A 522 18.02 17.73 18.10
N GLN A 523 17.21 17.33 19.08
CA GLN A 523 15.82 16.93 18.87
C GLN A 523 14.98 18.14 18.49
N ILE A 524 14.12 17.99 17.47
CA ILE A 524 13.13 18.99 17.09
C ILE A 524 11.95 18.85 18.04
N VAL A 525 11.64 19.93 18.76
CA VAL A 525 10.60 19.97 19.80
C VAL A 525 9.41 20.82 19.42
N GLY A 526 9.41 21.42 18.23
CA GLY A 526 8.28 22.20 17.73
C GLY A 526 8.56 22.86 16.39
N LEU A 527 7.47 23.37 15.77
CA LEU A 527 7.51 24.23 14.58
C LEU A 527 7.67 25.68 15.02
N HIS A 528 8.68 26.36 14.49
CA HIS A 528 8.87 27.79 14.77
C HIS A 528 7.84 28.63 14.00
N SER A 529 7.43 29.77 14.55
CA SER A 529 6.52 30.72 13.87
C SER A 529 7.20 31.58 12.81
N ARG A 530 8.54 31.48 12.67
CA ARG A 530 9.36 32.18 11.67
C ARG A 530 10.08 31.18 10.76
N ASP A 531 10.70 31.69 9.72
CA ASP A 531 11.42 30.95 8.68
C ASP A 531 12.77 30.34 9.12
N ASN A 532 13.31 30.73 10.27
CA ASN A 532 14.59 30.26 10.78
C ASN A 532 14.44 29.25 11.93
N ASP A 533 15.40 28.34 12.03
CA ASP A 533 15.52 27.44 13.17
C ASP A 533 15.90 28.20 14.44
N LEU A 534 15.29 27.82 15.55
CA LEU A 534 15.52 28.45 16.85
C LEU A 534 15.99 27.42 17.88
N PRO A 535 17.23 27.54 18.39
CA PRO A 535 17.68 26.74 19.53
C PRO A 535 16.91 27.14 20.80
N VAL A 536 16.38 26.14 21.49
CA VAL A 536 15.54 26.34 22.67
C VAL A 536 15.93 25.39 23.81
N ASN A 537 15.60 25.75 25.03
CA ASN A 537 15.81 24.88 26.19
C ASN A 537 14.45 24.50 26.80
N PRO A 538 13.90 23.32 26.49
CA PRO A 538 12.62 22.85 27.02
C PRO A 538 12.72 22.29 28.46
N THR A 539 13.92 22.19 29.03
CA THR A 539 14.18 21.59 30.35
C THR A 539 14.44 22.63 31.45
N LYS A 540 14.36 23.94 31.12
CA LYS A 540 14.68 25.01 32.04
C LYS A 540 13.61 25.15 33.13
N ALA A 541 14.02 25.03 34.39
CA ALA A 541 13.16 25.26 35.55
C ALA A 541 12.93 26.77 35.81
N LYS A 542 11.82 27.09 36.47
CA LYS A 542 11.56 28.45 36.99
C LYS A 542 12.65 28.77 38.04
N GLN A 543 13.42 29.85 37.82
CA GLN A 543 14.31 30.33 38.84
C GLN A 543 13.52 30.97 39.97
N LEU A 544 13.70 30.49 41.20
CA LEU A 544 13.11 31.10 42.39
C LEU A 544 13.80 32.44 42.65
N THR A 545 13.20 33.53 42.25
CA THR A 545 13.82 34.86 42.34
C THR A 545 13.35 35.71 43.51
N ASN A 546 12.28 35.36 44.26
CA ASN A 546 11.90 36.10 45.47
C ASN A 546 10.89 35.37 46.34
N ILE A 547 11.09 35.41 47.65
CA ILE A 547 10.25 34.81 48.71
C ILE A 547 8.81 35.45 48.77
N ARG A 548 8.60 36.65 48.21
CA ARG A 548 7.30 37.34 48.22
C ARG A 548 6.33 36.92 47.12
N ALA A 549 6.75 36.15 46.13
CA ALA A 549 5.89 35.69 45.02
C ALA A 549 5.44 34.23 45.13
N SER A 550 5.74 33.57 46.25
CA SER A 550 5.41 32.12 46.46
C SER A 550 3.94 31.83 46.69
N GLY A 551 3.06 32.84 46.70
CA GLY A 551 1.62 32.67 46.95
C GLY A 551 0.71 32.72 45.71
N THR A 552 1.23 33.01 44.53
CA THR A 552 0.48 33.00 43.27
C THR A 552 1.09 32.05 42.29
N ASP A 553 0.88 30.77 42.50
CA ASP A 553 1.04 29.77 41.44
C ASP A 553 -0.12 29.93 40.45
N GLU A 554 0.08 30.78 39.44
CA GLU A 554 -0.81 30.78 38.29
C GLU A 554 -0.73 29.42 37.60
N ASN A 555 -1.88 28.80 37.39
CA ASN A 555 -1.97 27.56 36.62
C ASN A 555 -1.40 27.80 35.22
N LEU A 556 -0.31 27.13 34.89
CA LEU A 556 0.29 27.19 33.56
C LEU A 556 -0.57 26.36 32.60
N ILE A 557 -1.32 27.03 31.74
CA ILE A 557 -2.12 26.38 30.69
C ILE A 557 -1.22 26.11 29.49
N LEU A 558 -0.96 24.84 29.23
CA LEU A 558 -0.24 24.39 28.04
C LEU A 558 -1.23 24.06 26.92
N VAL A 559 -0.96 24.56 25.73
CA VAL A 559 -1.66 24.15 24.52
C VAL A 559 -1.28 22.68 24.24
N PRO A 560 -2.20 21.80 23.86
CA PRO A 560 -1.88 20.43 23.48
C PRO A 560 -0.79 20.42 22.41
N HIS A 561 0.23 19.58 22.60
CA HIS A 561 1.30 19.41 21.62
C HIS A 561 0.79 18.55 20.45
N ILE A 562 1.47 18.67 19.31
CA ILE A 562 1.17 17.89 18.11
C ILE A 562 1.98 16.59 18.18
N GLU A 563 1.30 15.46 18.11
CA GLU A 563 1.92 14.15 17.91
C GLU A 563 1.83 13.81 16.42
N HIS A 564 2.98 13.54 15.80
CA HIS A 564 3.05 13.15 14.39
C HIS A 564 2.92 11.63 14.26
N SER A 565 2.10 11.17 13.31
CA SER A 565 2.23 9.81 12.79
C SER A 565 3.56 9.65 12.04
N LEU A 566 3.95 8.42 11.69
CA LEU A 566 5.16 8.18 10.91
C LEU A 566 5.11 8.93 9.58
N GLU A 567 4.00 8.87 8.88
CA GLU A 567 3.79 9.54 7.59
C GLU A 567 3.92 11.06 7.75
N GLN A 568 3.24 11.64 8.72
CA GLN A 568 3.32 13.08 9.00
C GLN A 568 4.74 13.51 9.37
N ALA A 569 5.49 12.66 10.07
CA ALA A 569 6.88 12.92 10.42
C ALA A 569 7.79 12.92 9.17
N LEU A 570 7.61 11.95 8.27
CA LEU A 570 8.35 11.84 7.00
C LEU A 570 8.05 13.01 6.06
N GLU A 571 6.78 13.42 5.98
CA GLU A 571 6.35 14.59 5.20
C GLU A 571 6.87 15.92 5.76
N PHE A 572 7.05 16.00 7.09
CA PHE A 572 7.42 17.22 7.78
C PHE A 572 8.91 17.57 7.65
N ILE A 573 9.81 16.58 7.67
CA ILE A 573 11.25 16.81 7.75
C ILE A 573 11.82 17.42 6.46
N GLU A 574 12.91 18.19 6.62
CA GLU A 574 13.72 18.73 5.53
C GLU A 574 15.01 17.92 5.33
N GLU A 575 15.80 18.27 4.29
CA GLU A 575 17.00 17.51 3.89
C GLU A 575 18.06 17.38 4.99
N ASP A 576 18.14 18.35 5.91
CA ASP A 576 19.08 18.34 7.04
C ASP A 576 18.51 17.71 8.31
N GLU A 577 17.35 17.06 8.20
CA GLU A 577 16.61 16.44 9.30
C GLU A 577 16.47 14.94 9.12
N LEU A 578 16.12 14.24 10.20
CA LEU A 578 15.83 12.80 10.24
C LEU A 578 14.63 12.53 11.12
N VAL A 579 13.90 11.48 10.78
CA VAL A 579 12.96 10.83 11.68
C VAL A 579 13.69 9.72 12.44
N GLU A 580 13.73 9.80 13.75
CA GLU A 580 14.16 8.72 14.63
C GLU A 580 12.94 7.84 14.91
N VAL A 581 13.02 6.61 14.47
CA VAL A 581 11.95 5.60 14.63
C VAL A 581 12.40 4.57 15.65
N THR A 582 11.61 4.40 16.71
CA THR A 582 11.81 3.37 17.74
C THR A 582 10.50 2.65 18.04
N PRO A 583 10.51 1.47 18.67
CA PRO A 583 9.28 0.76 19.02
C PRO A 583 8.27 1.59 19.82
N SER A 584 8.76 2.52 20.65
CA SER A 584 7.94 3.31 21.57
C SER A 584 7.71 4.75 21.15
N ALA A 585 8.49 5.30 20.21
CA ALA A 585 8.42 6.71 19.86
C ALA A 585 8.84 7.00 18.41
N ILE A 586 8.27 8.09 17.86
CA ILE A 586 8.71 8.74 16.64
C ILE A 586 9.18 10.13 17.02
N ARG A 587 10.46 10.46 16.74
CA ARG A 587 11.06 11.74 17.08
C ARG A 587 11.69 12.37 15.85
N LEU A 588 11.65 13.69 15.77
CA LEU A 588 12.30 14.46 14.72
C LEU A 588 13.61 15.01 15.25
N ARG A 589 14.66 15.02 14.44
CA ARG A 589 15.97 15.58 14.83
C ARG A 589 16.75 16.14 13.67
N LYS A 590 17.71 17.01 13.96
CA LYS A 590 18.70 17.45 12.97
C LYS A 590 19.75 16.36 12.71
N LYS A 591 20.21 16.20 11.45
CA LYS A 591 21.31 15.29 11.08
C LYS A 591 22.61 15.66 11.79
N ALA A 592 22.94 16.96 11.80
CA ALA A 592 24.08 17.50 12.52
C ALA A 592 23.64 18.71 13.33
N PHE A 593 23.90 18.68 14.63
CA PHE A 593 23.58 19.78 15.53
C PHE A 593 24.88 20.44 15.98
N ARG A 594 25.25 21.51 15.28
CA ARG A 594 26.40 22.36 15.62
C ARG A 594 25.87 23.74 16.04
N PHE A 595 25.99 24.06 17.31
CA PHE A 595 25.92 25.44 17.81
C PHE A 595 27.24 25.80 18.47
#